data_6e10939bdc1afa19ecd002ebe9db4c11
#
_entry.id   6e10939bdc1afa19ecd002ebe9db4c11
#
_cell.length_a   1.000
_cell.length_b   1.000
_cell.length_c   1.000
_cell.angle_alpha   90.00
_cell.angle_beta   90.00
_cell.angle_gamma   90.00
#
_symmetry.space_group_name_H-M   'P 1'
#
loop_
_entity.id
_entity.type
_entity.pdbx_description
1 polymer ?
#
loop_
_entity_poly.entity_id
_entity_poly.type
_entity_poly.pdbx_seq_one_letter_code
_entity_poly.pdbx_strand_id
1 'polypeptide(L)'
;MGLLLVAEPSEARAAQFGPEVTNTSTYVVKIEAPEVEVHTAANTSSAKAGTVKRGQTYQVLSQAEAGWVKIQAEDAAGYIRVPGNASLVEKTSQKVDESVKKRRETVEYALQFVGGKYVYGGTDPNSGVDCSGFTRYVMAKAASISLPHSSGGQSSYGREVTVDQMRPGDLLFYSSGSRINHVAMYIGDGQIVHASTERTGIKTSPYNYRKPVKIVSLL
;
A
#
# COMPACT_ATOMS: atom_id res chain seq x y z
N MET A 1 -18.15 30.83 21.12
CA MET A 1 -17.61 30.67 19.77
C MET A 1 -16.42 29.71 19.88
N GLY A 2 -16.71 28.40 19.79
CA GLY A 2 -15.69 27.35 19.93
C GLY A 2 -15.16 26.98 18.54
N LEU A 3 -13.88 27.20 18.34
CA LEU A 3 -13.15 26.80 17.14
C LEU A 3 -13.05 25.27 17.15
N LEU A 4 -13.79 24.57 16.27
CA LEU A 4 -13.54 23.17 16.01
C LEU A 4 -12.18 23.12 15.26
N LEU A 5 -11.13 22.71 15.97
CA LEU A 5 -9.91 22.24 15.33
C LEU A 5 -10.25 20.95 14.59
N VAL A 6 -10.44 21.05 13.27
CA VAL A 6 -10.33 19.91 12.38
C VAL A 6 -8.86 19.52 12.40
N ALA A 7 -8.55 18.44 13.12
CA ALA A 7 -7.20 17.88 13.08
C ALA A 7 -6.91 17.49 11.62
N GLU A 8 -5.91 18.13 11.04
CA GLU A 8 -5.29 17.71 9.78
C GLU A 8 -4.99 16.21 9.86
N PRO A 9 -5.11 15.44 8.76
CA PRO A 9 -4.67 14.04 8.76
C PRO A 9 -3.18 14.03 9.08
N SER A 10 -2.84 13.72 10.32
CA SER A 10 -1.47 13.75 10.78
C SER A 10 -0.64 12.76 9.97
N GLU A 11 0.64 13.08 9.73
CA GLU A 11 1.62 12.18 9.11
C GLU A 11 1.61 10.78 9.75
N ALA A 12 1.29 10.68 11.05
CA ALA A 12 1.06 9.45 11.78
C ALA A 12 -0.07 8.60 11.18
N ARG A 13 -1.17 9.20 10.70
CA ARG A 13 -2.27 8.45 10.07
C ARG A 13 -1.88 7.94 8.69
N ALA A 14 -1.08 8.70 7.93
CA ALA A 14 -0.54 8.24 6.65
C ALA A 14 0.40 7.03 6.83
N ALA A 15 1.19 7.02 7.90
CA ALA A 15 2.13 5.93 8.20
C ALA A 15 1.45 4.56 8.41
N GLN A 16 0.18 4.51 8.83
CA GLN A 16 -0.57 3.26 9.07
C GLN A 16 -0.93 2.50 7.80
N PHE A 17 -1.04 3.21 6.68
CA PHE A 17 -1.27 2.56 5.38
C PHE A 17 0.00 1.95 4.79
N GLY A 18 1.17 2.36 5.27
CA GLY A 18 2.46 2.11 4.66
C GLY A 18 2.78 3.13 3.56
N PRO A 19 3.97 3.10 2.99
CA PRO A 19 4.37 4.04 1.95
C PRO A 19 3.57 3.78 0.67
N GLU A 20 2.80 4.78 0.22
CA GLU A 20 2.08 4.73 -1.06
C GLU A 20 3.03 4.83 -2.23
N VAL A 21 4.11 5.58 -2.07
CA VAL A 21 5.14 5.77 -3.09
C VAL A 21 6.46 5.27 -2.55
N THR A 22 7.03 4.30 -3.23
CA THR A 22 8.38 3.80 -2.93
C THR A 22 9.33 4.36 -3.97
N ASN A 23 10.35 5.09 -3.52
CA ASN A 23 11.44 5.52 -4.36
C ASN A 23 12.48 4.41 -4.43
N THR A 24 12.76 3.93 -5.63
CA THR A 24 13.84 2.96 -5.87
C THR A 24 14.92 3.65 -6.68
N SER A 25 16.09 3.77 -6.10
CA SER A 25 17.26 4.28 -6.81
C SER A 25 18.00 3.12 -7.47
N THR A 26 18.20 3.24 -8.76
CA THR A 26 19.05 2.35 -9.55
C THR A 26 20.17 3.16 -10.17
N TYR A 27 21.31 2.54 -10.38
CA TYR A 27 22.43 3.21 -11.03
C TYR A 27 22.60 2.69 -12.46
N VAL A 28 22.86 3.61 -13.37
CA VAL A 28 23.28 3.32 -14.71
C VAL A 28 24.64 3.98 -14.95
N VAL A 29 25.46 3.35 -15.75
CA VAL A 29 26.71 3.93 -16.19
C VAL A 29 26.59 4.38 -17.64
N LYS A 30 26.97 5.62 -17.92
CA LYS A 30 27.04 6.17 -19.28
C LYS A 30 28.51 6.21 -19.72
N ILE A 31 28.80 5.58 -20.86
CA ILE A 31 30.14 5.51 -21.41
C ILE A 31 30.52 6.85 -22.05
N GLU A 32 31.64 7.42 -21.64
CA GLU A 32 32.14 8.72 -22.11
C GLU A 32 33.42 8.60 -22.92
N ALA A 33 34.25 7.60 -22.65
CA ALA A 33 35.41 7.28 -23.47
C ALA A 33 34.99 6.67 -24.82
N PRO A 34 35.77 6.84 -25.89
CA PRO A 34 35.45 6.27 -27.20
C PRO A 34 35.14 4.77 -27.15
N GLU A 35 35.93 4.04 -26.38
CA GLU A 35 35.81 2.62 -26.14
C GLU A 35 36.31 2.27 -24.74
N VAL A 36 35.62 1.38 -24.04
CA VAL A 36 35.98 0.87 -22.70
C VAL A 36 35.95 -0.65 -22.71
N GLU A 37 37.00 -1.25 -22.19
CA GLU A 37 37.09 -2.70 -22.04
C GLU A 37 36.18 -3.16 -20.88
N VAL A 38 35.45 -4.25 -21.15
CA VAL A 38 34.68 -4.97 -20.14
C VAL A 38 35.51 -6.18 -19.70
N HIS A 39 35.74 -6.27 -18.40
CA HIS A 39 36.58 -7.28 -17.79
C HIS A 39 35.76 -8.38 -17.10
N THR A 40 36.27 -9.57 -16.99
CA THR A 40 35.62 -10.69 -16.28
C THR A 40 35.67 -10.54 -14.77
N ALA A 41 36.58 -9.73 -14.23
CA ALA A 41 36.72 -9.37 -12.82
C ALA A 41 37.06 -7.90 -12.66
N ALA A 42 36.91 -7.35 -11.45
CA ALA A 42 37.13 -5.95 -11.13
C ALA A 42 38.65 -5.57 -11.04
N ASN A 43 39.41 -5.92 -12.04
CA ASN A 43 40.82 -5.58 -12.20
C ASN A 43 41.23 -5.59 -13.66
N THR A 44 42.30 -4.84 -14.01
CA THR A 44 42.79 -4.69 -15.37
C THR A 44 43.58 -5.91 -15.90
N SER A 45 43.96 -6.84 -15.02
CA SER A 45 44.69 -8.04 -15.37
C SER A 45 43.76 -9.21 -15.71
N SER A 46 42.47 -9.09 -15.46
CA SER A 46 41.50 -10.15 -15.80
C SER A 46 41.22 -10.21 -17.30
N ALA A 47 40.69 -11.33 -17.74
CA ALA A 47 40.35 -11.52 -19.14
C ALA A 47 39.32 -10.46 -19.60
N LYS A 48 39.45 -10.05 -20.86
CA LYS A 48 38.53 -9.16 -21.55
C LYS A 48 37.28 -9.95 -21.94
N ALA A 49 36.12 -9.50 -21.48
CA ALA A 49 34.80 -10.07 -21.80
C ALA A 49 34.15 -9.38 -23.02
N GLY A 50 34.61 -8.19 -23.39
CA GLY A 50 34.06 -7.40 -24.48
C GLY A 50 34.49 -5.94 -24.43
N THR A 51 33.85 -5.12 -25.24
CA THR A 51 34.03 -3.65 -25.25
C THR A 51 32.70 -2.95 -25.34
N VAL A 52 32.63 -1.75 -24.74
CA VAL A 52 31.45 -0.87 -24.81
C VAL A 52 31.90 0.50 -25.36
N LYS A 53 30.99 1.22 -26.02
CA LYS A 53 31.32 2.42 -26.80
C LYS A 53 30.65 3.65 -26.23
N ARG A 54 31.25 4.81 -26.52
CA ARG A 54 30.73 6.14 -26.15
C ARG A 54 29.26 6.29 -26.45
N GLY A 55 28.51 6.86 -25.48
CA GLY A 55 27.09 7.13 -25.58
C GLY A 55 26.19 5.98 -25.16
N GLN A 56 26.70 4.77 -25.07
CA GLN A 56 25.95 3.63 -24.55
C GLN A 56 25.73 3.77 -23.04
N THR A 57 24.59 3.25 -22.55
CA THR A 57 24.23 3.27 -21.14
C THR A 57 23.88 1.86 -20.68
N TYR A 58 24.43 1.45 -19.55
CA TYR A 58 24.25 0.11 -19.01
C TYR A 58 23.76 0.16 -17.57
N GLN A 59 22.94 -0.81 -17.20
CA GLN A 59 22.52 -0.98 -15.80
C GLN A 59 23.69 -1.46 -14.95
N VAL A 60 23.88 -0.84 -13.79
CA VAL A 60 24.84 -1.28 -12.78
C VAL A 60 24.22 -2.41 -11.98
N LEU A 61 24.84 -3.59 -12.02
CA LEU A 61 24.41 -4.77 -11.28
C LEU A 61 24.96 -4.75 -9.84
N SER A 62 26.20 -4.29 -9.68
CA SER A 62 26.85 -4.11 -8.38
C SER A 62 28.02 -3.12 -8.50
N GLN A 63 28.33 -2.45 -7.39
CA GLN A 63 29.56 -1.68 -7.25
C GLN A 63 30.64 -2.59 -6.66
N ALA A 64 31.85 -2.43 -7.13
CA ALA A 64 33.05 -3.09 -6.60
C ALA A 64 34.05 -2.02 -6.16
N GLU A 65 35.10 -2.44 -5.47
CA GLU A 65 36.14 -1.52 -4.94
C GLU A 65 36.91 -0.80 -6.08
N ALA A 66 37.59 0.28 -5.74
CA ALA A 66 38.46 1.05 -6.60
C ALA A 66 37.82 1.62 -7.88
N GLY A 67 36.52 1.93 -7.82
CA GLY A 67 35.79 2.55 -8.93
C GLY A 67 35.41 1.60 -10.06
N TRP A 68 35.38 0.30 -9.79
CA TRP A 68 34.84 -0.69 -10.69
C TRP A 68 33.34 -0.87 -10.47
N VAL A 69 32.60 -1.07 -11.55
CA VAL A 69 31.16 -1.44 -11.52
C VAL A 69 30.93 -2.65 -12.41
N LYS A 70 30.04 -3.55 -11.95
CA LYS A 70 29.56 -4.65 -12.77
C LYS A 70 28.35 -4.16 -13.57
N ILE A 71 28.40 -4.36 -14.88
CA ILE A 71 27.33 -3.98 -15.80
C ILE A 71 26.79 -5.20 -16.53
N GLN A 72 25.57 -5.10 -17.03
CA GLN A 72 25.00 -6.01 -18.01
C GLN A 72 25.26 -5.43 -19.41
N ALA A 73 26.26 -5.92 -20.10
CA ALA A 73 26.44 -5.65 -21.54
C ALA A 73 25.56 -6.60 -22.37
N GLU A 74 25.44 -6.38 -23.68
CA GLU A 74 24.50 -7.10 -24.54
C GLU A 74 24.64 -8.62 -24.43
N ASP A 75 25.86 -9.15 -24.40
CA ASP A 75 26.13 -10.59 -24.43
C ASP A 75 26.60 -11.19 -23.11
N ALA A 76 27.05 -10.38 -22.15
CA ALA A 76 27.57 -10.86 -20.87
C ALA A 76 27.62 -9.77 -19.77
N ALA A 77 27.54 -10.22 -18.52
CA ALA A 77 27.84 -9.34 -17.39
C ALA A 77 29.37 -9.25 -17.20
N GLY A 78 29.88 -8.04 -17.00
CA GLY A 78 31.29 -7.81 -16.78
C GLY A 78 31.58 -6.52 -16.03
N TYR A 79 32.84 -6.24 -15.77
CA TYR A 79 33.30 -5.12 -14.98
C TYR A 79 33.94 -4.05 -15.86
N ILE A 80 33.57 -2.79 -15.61
CA ILE A 80 34.26 -1.65 -16.19
C ILE A 80 34.77 -0.71 -15.09
N ARG A 81 35.84 0.02 -15.36
CA ARG A 81 36.34 1.06 -14.48
C ARG A 81 35.68 2.39 -14.82
N VAL A 82 34.98 2.99 -13.87
CA VAL A 82 34.22 4.24 -14.09
C VAL A 82 35.11 5.48 -14.20
N PRO A 83 36.08 5.72 -13.28
CA PRO A 83 36.88 6.95 -13.35
C PRO A 83 37.59 7.15 -14.67
N GLY A 84 37.29 8.28 -15.32
CA GLY A 84 37.91 8.67 -16.61
C GLY A 84 37.30 8.04 -17.85
N ASN A 85 36.46 7.02 -17.72
CA ASN A 85 35.90 6.27 -18.85
C ASN A 85 34.37 6.41 -18.97
N ALA A 86 33.69 6.63 -17.85
CA ALA A 86 32.25 6.65 -17.79
C ALA A 86 31.75 7.50 -16.59
N SER A 87 30.51 7.92 -16.61
CA SER A 87 29.83 8.57 -15.48
C SER A 87 28.78 7.65 -14.90
N LEU A 88 28.68 7.64 -13.57
CA LEU A 88 27.63 6.96 -12.83
C LEU A 88 26.43 7.89 -12.66
N VAL A 89 25.27 7.49 -13.15
CA VAL A 89 24.04 8.28 -13.09
C VAL A 89 23.04 7.53 -12.23
N GLU A 90 22.57 8.17 -11.18
CA GLU A 90 21.45 7.67 -10.37
C GLU A 90 20.14 7.91 -11.12
N LYS A 91 19.35 6.86 -11.28
CA LYS A 91 17.97 6.92 -11.78
C LYS A 91 17.04 6.59 -10.64
N THR A 92 16.27 7.55 -10.20
CA THR A 92 15.19 7.34 -9.23
C THR A 92 13.92 7.01 -9.99
N SER A 93 13.34 5.85 -9.68
CA SER A 93 12.01 5.48 -10.13
C SER A 93 11.04 5.49 -8.95
N GLN A 94 9.85 6.01 -9.17
CA GLN A 94 8.76 5.98 -8.19
C GLN A 94 7.82 4.83 -8.54
N LYS A 95 7.59 3.95 -7.58
CA LYS A 95 6.57 2.92 -7.69
C LYS A 95 5.43 3.27 -6.75
N VAL A 96 4.24 3.43 -7.30
CA VAL A 96 3.02 3.59 -6.51
C VAL A 96 2.54 2.21 -6.06
N ASP A 97 2.28 2.05 -4.77
CA ASP A 97 1.62 0.86 -4.25
C ASP A 97 0.11 1.07 -4.34
N GLU A 98 -0.48 0.53 -5.40
CA GLU A 98 -1.91 0.65 -5.67
C GLU A 98 -2.78 0.03 -4.56
N SER A 99 -2.28 -0.95 -3.81
CA SER A 99 -3.02 -1.52 -2.69
C SER A 99 -3.10 -0.56 -1.52
N VAL A 100 -2.01 0.13 -1.22
CA VAL A 100 -1.94 1.18 -0.18
C VAL A 100 -2.87 2.35 -0.53
N LYS A 101 -2.80 2.82 -1.77
CA LYS A 101 -3.66 3.86 -2.30
C LYS A 101 -5.13 3.48 -2.19
N LYS A 102 -5.49 2.27 -2.66
CA LYS A 102 -6.87 1.76 -2.62
C LYS A 102 -7.42 1.67 -1.19
N ARG A 103 -6.61 1.20 -0.23
CA ARG A 103 -6.99 1.14 1.18
C ARG A 103 -7.27 2.54 1.73
N ARG A 104 -6.39 3.50 1.47
CA ARG A 104 -6.56 4.89 1.90
C ARG A 104 -7.84 5.49 1.35
N GLU A 105 -8.05 5.42 0.03
CA GLU A 105 -9.24 5.93 -0.64
C GLU A 105 -10.53 5.31 -0.07
N THR A 106 -10.52 4.01 0.22
CA THR A 106 -11.67 3.29 0.79
C THR A 106 -12.00 3.79 2.20
N VAL A 107 -10.99 3.97 3.04
CA VAL A 107 -11.18 4.49 4.41
C VAL A 107 -11.63 5.95 4.39
N GLU A 108 -11.00 6.80 3.59
CA GLU A 108 -11.38 8.22 3.43
C GLU A 108 -12.83 8.35 2.94
N TYR A 109 -13.23 7.51 1.99
CA TYR A 109 -14.61 7.46 1.52
C TYR A 109 -15.59 7.04 2.61
N ALA A 110 -15.26 6.03 3.41
CA ALA A 110 -16.11 5.59 4.53
C ALA A 110 -16.30 6.69 5.57
N LEU A 111 -15.24 7.45 5.86
CA LEU A 111 -15.27 8.50 6.89
C LEU A 111 -16.15 9.70 6.53
N GLN A 112 -16.43 9.93 5.25
CA GLN A 112 -17.32 11.00 4.81
C GLN A 112 -18.76 10.84 5.32
N PHE A 113 -19.16 9.62 5.66
CA PHE A 113 -20.51 9.30 6.13
C PHE A 113 -20.67 9.34 7.66
N VAL A 114 -19.63 9.67 8.41
CA VAL A 114 -19.72 9.79 9.88
C VAL A 114 -20.73 10.87 10.25
N GLY A 115 -21.67 10.54 11.19
CA GLY A 115 -22.83 11.36 11.53
C GLY A 115 -24.10 10.99 10.76
N GLY A 116 -23.99 10.13 9.73
CA GLY A 116 -25.14 9.63 8.97
C GLY A 116 -26.04 8.72 9.80
N LYS A 117 -27.27 8.52 9.32
CA LYS A 117 -28.32 7.77 10.03
C LYS A 117 -28.12 6.25 9.96
N TYR A 118 -28.37 5.56 11.06
CA TYR A 118 -28.59 4.11 11.03
C TYR A 118 -30.06 3.82 10.72
N VAL A 119 -30.30 2.91 9.78
CA VAL A 119 -31.61 2.33 9.49
C VAL A 119 -31.44 0.84 9.30
N TYR A 120 -32.13 0.01 10.07
CA TYR A 120 -32.10 -1.45 9.93
C TYR A 120 -32.56 -1.87 8.53
N GLY A 121 -31.77 -2.71 7.84
CA GLY A 121 -32.02 -3.09 6.44
C GLY A 121 -31.72 -1.99 5.43
N GLY A 122 -31.22 -0.83 5.86
CA GLY A 122 -30.83 0.27 4.97
C GLY A 122 -29.58 -0.03 4.17
N THR A 123 -29.49 0.54 2.97
CA THR A 123 -28.43 0.24 1.98
C THR A 123 -27.68 1.48 1.48
N ASP A 124 -28.15 2.68 1.77
CA ASP A 124 -27.55 3.93 1.34
C ASP A 124 -27.24 4.83 2.55
N PRO A 125 -25.94 5.12 2.82
CA PRO A 125 -25.54 5.94 3.96
C PRO A 125 -26.06 7.40 3.88
N ASN A 126 -26.49 7.88 2.72
CA ASN A 126 -27.07 9.23 2.58
C ASN A 126 -28.51 9.31 3.09
N SER A 127 -29.24 8.21 3.07
CA SER A 127 -30.64 8.17 3.54
C SER A 127 -30.82 7.36 4.82
N GLY A 128 -29.95 6.39 5.07
CA GLY A 128 -29.93 5.52 6.23
C GLY A 128 -29.46 4.12 5.88
N VAL A 129 -28.59 3.55 6.72
CA VAL A 129 -27.88 2.30 6.41
C VAL A 129 -27.67 1.49 7.68
N ASP A 130 -27.70 0.13 7.59
CA ASP A 130 -27.24 -0.73 8.66
C ASP A 130 -25.74 -1.07 8.53
N CYS A 131 -25.20 -1.86 9.46
CA CYS A 131 -23.77 -2.16 9.50
C CYS A 131 -23.26 -2.85 8.23
N SER A 132 -23.99 -3.84 7.72
CA SER A 132 -23.61 -4.59 6.53
C SER A 132 -23.93 -3.84 5.23
N GLY A 133 -24.97 -3.04 5.22
CA GLY A 133 -25.29 -2.13 4.13
C GLY A 133 -24.20 -1.08 3.96
N PHE A 134 -23.69 -0.53 5.09
CA PHE A 134 -22.60 0.45 5.08
C PHE A 134 -21.31 -0.11 4.48
N THR A 135 -20.82 -1.24 5.00
CA THR A 135 -19.59 -1.86 4.47
C THR A 135 -19.76 -2.30 3.01
N ARG A 136 -20.93 -2.85 2.64
CA ARG A 136 -21.27 -3.18 1.25
C ARG A 136 -21.20 -1.95 0.35
N TYR A 137 -21.82 -0.84 0.78
CA TYR A 137 -21.85 0.41 0.00
C TYR A 137 -20.44 0.97 -0.22
N VAL A 138 -19.68 1.10 0.86
CA VAL A 138 -18.30 1.63 0.80
C VAL A 138 -17.42 0.76 -0.10
N MET A 139 -17.42 -0.56 0.10
CA MET A 139 -16.61 -1.48 -0.70
C MET A 139 -16.99 -1.47 -2.18
N ALA A 140 -18.28 -1.38 -2.49
CA ALA A 140 -18.72 -1.30 -3.89
C ALA A 140 -18.27 0.01 -4.56
N LYS A 141 -18.39 1.15 -3.85
CA LYS A 141 -18.11 2.47 -4.44
C LYS A 141 -16.63 2.81 -4.49
N ALA A 142 -15.88 2.55 -3.42
CA ALA A 142 -14.49 2.93 -3.34
C ALA A 142 -13.52 1.83 -3.83
N ALA A 143 -13.88 0.55 -3.67
CA ALA A 143 -13.00 -0.56 -3.98
C ALA A 143 -13.44 -1.42 -5.17
N SER A 144 -14.66 -1.22 -5.69
CA SER A 144 -15.30 -2.06 -6.73
C SER A 144 -15.51 -3.52 -6.29
N ILE A 145 -15.69 -3.74 -4.97
CA ILE A 145 -15.92 -5.06 -4.38
C ILE A 145 -17.39 -5.21 -4.03
N SER A 146 -18.04 -6.22 -4.61
CA SER A 146 -19.44 -6.55 -4.32
C SER A 146 -19.53 -7.48 -3.12
N LEU A 147 -20.33 -7.10 -2.12
CA LEU A 147 -20.57 -7.87 -0.90
C LEU A 147 -22.07 -8.12 -0.70
N PRO A 148 -22.46 -9.23 -0.04
CA PRO A 148 -23.85 -9.46 0.34
C PRO A 148 -24.30 -8.48 1.43
N HIS A 149 -25.60 -8.20 1.51
CA HIS A 149 -26.20 -7.38 2.58
C HIS A 149 -26.46 -8.25 3.82
N SER A 150 -25.38 -8.74 4.42
CA SER A 150 -25.42 -9.55 5.65
C SER A 150 -24.02 -9.61 6.26
N SER A 151 -23.89 -9.27 7.54
CA SER A 151 -22.60 -9.33 8.24
C SER A 151 -22.05 -10.78 8.27
N GLY A 152 -22.91 -11.78 8.50
CA GLY A 152 -22.52 -13.19 8.44
C GLY A 152 -22.08 -13.61 7.04
N GLY A 153 -22.80 -13.18 5.99
CA GLY A 153 -22.41 -13.44 4.60
C GLY A 153 -21.08 -12.78 4.23
N GLN A 154 -20.86 -11.53 4.62
CA GLN A 154 -19.61 -10.82 4.35
C GLN A 154 -18.39 -11.46 5.01
N SER A 155 -18.56 -12.10 6.17
CA SER A 155 -17.47 -12.77 6.88
C SER A 155 -16.85 -13.95 6.13
N SER A 156 -17.50 -14.43 5.08
CA SER A 156 -17.01 -15.52 4.22
C SER A 156 -16.21 -15.03 3.00
N TYR A 157 -16.05 -13.71 2.85
CA TYR A 157 -15.32 -13.10 1.74
C TYR A 157 -13.91 -12.72 2.18
N GLY A 158 -12.99 -12.69 1.22
CA GLY A 158 -11.62 -12.27 1.45
C GLY A 158 -10.75 -13.27 2.21
N ARG A 159 -9.59 -12.79 2.65
CA ARG A 159 -8.60 -13.58 3.41
C ARG A 159 -8.69 -13.23 4.90
N GLU A 160 -8.81 -14.23 5.74
CA GLU A 160 -8.77 -14.03 7.19
C GLU A 160 -7.37 -13.54 7.63
N VAL A 161 -7.34 -12.57 8.54
CA VAL A 161 -6.13 -11.99 9.10
C VAL A 161 -6.24 -11.90 10.63
N THR A 162 -5.09 -11.87 11.29
CA THR A 162 -5.00 -11.69 12.75
C THR A 162 -5.00 -10.20 13.11
N VAL A 163 -5.17 -9.88 14.39
CA VAL A 163 -5.19 -8.48 14.87
C VAL A 163 -3.88 -7.75 14.57
N ASP A 164 -2.76 -8.43 14.66
CA ASP A 164 -1.42 -7.88 14.37
C ASP A 164 -1.17 -7.66 12.86
N GLN A 165 -1.92 -8.35 12.01
CA GLN A 165 -1.88 -8.21 10.55
C GLN A 165 -2.95 -7.25 10.00
N MET A 166 -3.83 -6.76 10.87
CA MET A 166 -4.96 -5.92 10.49
C MET A 166 -4.48 -4.59 9.91
N ARG A 167 -5.00 -4.24 8.74
CA ARG A 167 -4.69 -3.00 8.03
C ARG A 167 -5.95 -2.16 7.79
N PRO A 168 -5.83 -0.82 7.67
CA PRO A 168 -6.97 0.01 7.33
C PRO A 168 -7.69 -0.50 6.07
N GLY A 169 -9.04 -0.51 6.11
CA GLY A 169 -9.89 -1.08 5.09
C GLY A 169 -10.31 -2.53 5.34
N ASP A 170 -9.70 -3.24 6.29
CA ASP A 170 -10.11 -4.60 6.66
C ASP A 170 -11.45 -4.57 7.42
N LEU A 171 -12.25 -5.62 7.27
CA LEU A 171 -13.55 -5.75 7.91
C LEU A 171 -13.46 -6.60 9.18
N LEU A 172 -14.01 -6.07 10.28
CA LEU A 172 -14.09 -6.73 11.58
C LEU A 172 -15.51 -7.19 11.84
N PHE A 173 -15.65 -8.42 12.26
CA PHE A 173 -16.94 -9.05 12.55
C PHE A 173 -17.08 -9.32 14.04
N TYR A 174 -18.25 -9.02 14.56
CA TYR A 174 -18.58 -9.17 15.96
C TYR A 174 -19.79 -10.08 16.12
N SER A 175 -19.85 -10.85 17.21
CA SER A 175 -20.93 -11.77 17.50
C SER A 175 -21.67 -11.44 18.78
N SER A 176 -22.92 -11.90 18.85
CA SER A 176 -23.65 -12.07 20.07
C SER A 176 -23.99 -13.56 20.18
N GLY A 177 -23.41 -14.23 21.17
CA GLY A 177 -23.42 -15.70 21.23
C GLY A 177 -22.62 -16.28 20.05
N SER A 178 -23.19 -17.27 19.36
CA SER A 178 -22.56 -17.96 18.24
C SER A 178 -22.76 -17.29 16.87
N ARG A 179 -23.60 -16.26 16.79
CA ARG A 179 -23.96 -15.64 15.51
C ARG A 179 -23.28 -14.29 15.32
N ILE A 180 -22.62 -14.11 14.16
CA ILE A 180 -22.14 -12.80 13.70
C ILE A 180 -23.36 -11.89 13.47
N ASN A 181 -23.37 -10.76 14.14
CA ASN A 181 -24.49 -9.81 14.12
C ASN A 181 -24.06 -8.37 13.81
N HIS A 182 -22.76 -8.12 13.63
CA HIS A 182 -22.26 -6.79 13.32
C HIS A 182 -20.98 -6.85 12.52
N VAL A 183 -20.75 -5.84 11.69
CA VAL A 183 -19.54 -5.64 10.89
C VAL A 183 -19.13 -4.16 10.95
N ALA A 184 -17.82 -3.92 10.94
CA ALA A 184 -17.21 -2.60 10.92
C ALA A 184 -15.98 -2.61 10.02
N MET A 185 -15.52 -1.44 9.59
CA MET A 185 -14.28 -1.27 8.83
C MET A 185 -13.20 -0.69 9.73
N TYR A 186 -12.02 -1.31 9.74
CA TYR A 186 -10.85 -0.75 10.42
C TYR A 186 -10.35 0.49 9.69
N ILE A 187 -10.01 1.53 10.44
CA ILE A 187 -9.55 2.81 9.89
C ILE A 187 -8.15 3.20 10.37
N GLY A 188 -7.49 2.28 11.11
CA GLY A 188 -6.19 2.52 11.72
C GLY A 188 -6.28 3.04 13.17
N ASP A 189 -5.15 3.17 13.85
CA ASP A 189 -5.01 3.68 15.23
C ASP A 189 -5.93 2.99 16.24
N GLY A 190 -6.18 1.69 16.06
CA GLY A 190 -7.10 0.98 16.92
C GLY A 190 -8.57 1.39 16.77
N GLN A 191 -8.94 2.07 15.68
CA GLN A 191 -10.28 2.59 15.45
C GLN A 191 -10.98 1.88 14.30
N ILE A 192 -12.29 1.83 14.37
CA ILE A 192 -13.19 1.38 13.31
C ILE A 192 -14.20 2.48 12.96
N VAL A 193 -14.76 2.41 11.74
CA VAL A 193 -15.97 3.13 11.36
C VAL A 193 -17.09 2.14 11.10
N HIS A 194 -18.28 2.41 11.61
CA HIS A 194 -19.44 1.53 11.49
C HIS A 194 -20.79 2.27 11.60
N ALA A 195 -21.80 1.75 10.93
CA ALA A 195 -23.19 2.09 11.26
C ALA A 195 -23.56 1.30 12.52
N SER A 196 -23.68 1.99 13.66
CA SER A 196 -23.71 1.38 15.00
C SER A 196 -25.11 1.03 15.47
N THR A 197 -25.93 2.04 15.74
CA THR A 197 -27.32 1.90 16.22
C THR A 197 -28.18 3.08 15.73
N GLU A 198 -29.50 2.95 15.79
CA GLU A 198 -30.44 4.04 15.45
C GLU A 198 -30.17 5.32 16.25
N ARG A 199 -29.73 5.18 17.52
CA ARG A 199 -29.40 6.31 18.37
C ARG A 199 -28.11 7.03 17.98
N THR A 200 -27.12 6.32 17.48
CA THR A 200 -25.76 6.85 17.29
C THR A 200 -25.35 6.96 15.83
N GLY A 201 -26.09 6.35 14.91
CA GLY A 201 -25.82 6.42 13.48
C GLY A 201 -24.48 5.83 13.09
N ILE A 202 -23.88 6.41 12.07
CA ILE A 202 -22.53 6.07 11.59
C ILE A 202 -21.51 6.84 12.42
N LYS A 203 -20.56 6.12 13.03
CA LYS A 203 -19.56 6.71 13.91
C LYS A 203 -18.24 5.92 13.92
N THR A 204 -17.23 6.50 14.54
CA THR A 204 -16.00 5.78 14.91
C THR A 204 -16.10 5.20 16.32
N SER A 205 -15.33 4.15 16.60
CA SER A 205 -15.21 3.50 17.91
C SER A 205 -13.88 2.77 18.00
N PRO A 206 -13.34 2.51 19.20
CA PRO A 206 -12.24 1.56 19.36
C PRO A 206 -12.62 0.19 18.77
N TYR A 207 -11.72 -0.47 18.05
CA TYR A 207 -12.02 -1.78 17.45
C TYR A 207 -12.36 -2.86 18.48
N ASN A 208 -11.82 -2.71 19.68
CA ASN A 208 -11.99 -3.64 20.80
C ASN A 208 -13.12 -3.27 21.76
N TYR A 209 -14.03 -2.33 21.39
CA TYR A 209 -15.25 -2.05 22.19
C TYR A 209 -16.10 -3.30 22.40
N ARG A 210 -15.96 -4.27 21.50
CA ARG A 210 -16.33 -5.68 21.61
C ARG A 210 -15.16 -6.48 21.03
N LYS A 211 -14.95 -7.72 21.49
CA LYS A 211 -13.94 -8.59 20.91
C LYS A 211 -14.38 -9.03 19.50
N PRO A 212 -13.63 -8.69 18.44
CA PRO A 212 -13.95 -9.21 17.10
C PRO A 212 -13.75 -10.73 17.09
N VAL A 213 -14.65 -11.45 16.43
CA VAL A 213 -14.58 -12.90 16.27
C VAL A 213 -13.93 -13.32 14.97
N LYS A 214 -13.86 -12.40 14.02
CA LYS A 214 -13.19 -12.59 12.73
C LYS A 214 -12.77 -11.25 12.14
N ILE A 215 -11.66 -11.26 11.42
CA ILE A 215 -11.17 -10.11 10.65
C ILE A 215 -10.84 -10.62 9.26
N VAL A 216 -11.28 -9.91 8.22
CA VAL A 216 -10.97 -10.27 6.84
C VAL A 216 -10.41 -9.09 6.05
N SER A 217 -9.44 -9.37 5.21
CA SER A 217 -8.85 -8.45 4.25
C SER A 217 -9.42 -8.72 2.86
N LEU A 218 -9.90 -7.66 2.21
CA LEU A 218 -10.47 -7.67 0.86
C LEU A 218 -9.61 -6.87 -0.14
N LEU A 219 -8.65 -6.09 0.39
CA LEU A 219 -7.81 -5.12 -0.33
C LEU A 219 -6.34 -5.54 -0.33
#